data_423ab6bb87e10e91ba3d87cd7917c684
#
_entry.id   423ab6bb87e10e91ba3d87cd7917c684
#
_cell.length_a   1.000
_cell.length_b   1.000
_cell.length_c   1.000
_cell.angle_alpha   90.00
_cell.angle_beta   90.00
_cell.angle_gamma   90.00
#
_symmetry.space_group_name_H-M   'P 1'
#
loop_
_entity.id
_entity.type
_entity.pdbx_description
1 polymer ?
#
loop_
_entity_poly.entity_id
_entity_poly.type
_entity_poly.pdbx_seq_one_letter_code
_entity_poly.pdbx_strand_id
1 'polypeptide(L)'
;MSDDHTAQAVGAYATVLKPLDPTPTLDQLAAEGMVFDNVFCSNSICTPSRASIITGQYPHVNGVTDLTGRILPAKQTLPILFRKAGYQTAMIGKWHLKVEPNFDYYKVLPGQGKYFDTEFRVQGDKPWPKNVVTHKGEHSSDAITDSTLHWFKTKYDKDKPFFICHQFKAPHDYFENAPRYQKYLADVKIPEPPTLYDVPDTFGSIATRGYQDELLPHIGTSIGKRNPRRSYAVDLKERFPGELPADYDVAKLSERETTRLAYQAYLRKYLRCVKGVDDNLKRLFDYLKAEGLYDNTVIIYTGDQGFWLGENDYQDKRWAYDPSMRMPFIVRYPKAIRAGTRSDAIVENVDFPALMLDFAGIPVPSTMQGRSFKSICETGKEPKGWKQAAYYRYWMHMAHHDNPGVMAIRTKTHKLVYYYGCNYDGGYQTPPGWELYDLKMDPSELNNVYDNIAYAKVRDRLKTQFATLRKTVGDDGSHYPAVERVVQDFWDYDANDLEKARRISGDYLKRRLQELKDGKRNPRTWIGK
;
A
#
# COMPACT_ATOMS: atom_id res chain seq x y z
N MET A 1 0.40 0.72 12.74
CA MET A 1 0.44 0.61 11.26
C MET A 1 1.75 -0.05 10.85
N SER A 2 1.72 -0.88 9.82
CA SER A 2 2.91 -1.57 9.30
C SER A 2 3.14 -1.22 7.84
N ASP A 3 4.41 -1.20 7.42
CA ASP A 3 4.80 -0.88 6.05
C ASP A 3 4.73 -2.13 5.17
N ASP A 4 3.97 -2.07 4.08
CA ASP A 4 3.75 -3.20 3.16
C ASP A 4 3.04 -4.42 3.79
N HIS A 5 2.27 -4.25 4.87
CA HIS A 5 1.49 -5.35 5.43
C HIS A 5 0.12 -5.41 4.77
N THR A 6 -0.05 -6.38 3.90
CA THR A 6 -1.28 -6.57 3.12
C THR A 6 -2.33 -7.40 3.87
N ALA A 7 -3.60 -7.22 3.51
CA ALA A 7 -4.71 -8.00 4.04
C ALA A 7 -4.54 -9.52 3.80
N GLN A 8 -3.86 -9.93 2.73
CA GLN A 8 -3.61 -11.34 2.42
C GLN A 8 -2.79 -12.05 3.50
N ALA A 9 -1.96 -11.34 4.25
CA ALA A 9 -1.12 -11.91 5.32
C ALA A 9 -1.70 -11.69 6.74
N VAL A 10 -2.95 -11.27 6.86
CA VAL A 10 -3.66 -11.15 8.15
C VAL A 10 -4.74 -12.23 8.23
N GLY A 11 -4.66 -13.10 9.25
CA GLY A 11 -5.53 -14.28 9.38
C GLY A 11 -7.02 -13.95 9.42
N ALA A 12 -7.41 -12.79 9.98
CA ALA A 12 -8.79 -12.31 10.03
C ALA A 12 -9.46 -12.14 8.64
N TYR A 13 -8.67 -12.04 7.55
CA TYR A 13 -9.19 -11.94 6.18
C TYR A 13 -9.39 -13.30 5.49
N ALA A 14 -9.10 -14.41 6.19
CA ALA A 14 -9.37 -15.77 5.73
C ALA A 14 -8.82 -16.12 4.33
N THR A 15 -7.62 -15.67 4.02
CA THR A 15 -6.92 -15.91 2.76
C THR A 15 -6.28 -17.31 2.70
N VAL A 16 -5.59 -17.62 1.60
CA VAL A 16 -4.82 -18.88 1.45
C VAL A 16 -3.74 -19.07 2.52
N LEU A 17 -3.27 -17.99 3.15
CA LEU A 17 -2.26 -18.01 4.20
C LEU A 17 -2.82 -18.25 5.61
N LYS A 18 -4.16 -18.22 5.79
CA LYS A 18 -4.80 -18.41 7.10
C LYS A 18 -4.36 -19.70 7.83
N PRO A 19 -4.19 -20.86 7.16
CA PRO A 19 -3.75 -22.08 7.83
C PRO A 19 -2.37 -21.99 8.50
N LEU A 20 -1.56 -20.98 8.16
CA LEU A 20 -0.25 -20.73 8.76
C LEU A 20 -0.34 -19.92 10.06
N ASP A 21 -1.51 -19.42 10.41
CA ASP A 21 -1.75 -18.55 11.58
C ASP A 21 -0.72 -17.41 11.72
N PRO A 22 -0.57 -16.56 10.70
CA PRO A 22 0.53 -15.59 10.66
C PRO A 22 0.39 -14.46 11.68
N THR A 23 -0.84 -14.17 12.14
CA THR A 23 -1.14 -12.97 12.94
C THR A 23 -2.16 -13.23 14.07
N PRO A 24 -1.88 -14.15 15.02
CA PRO A 24 -2.83 -14.49 16.08
C PRO A 24 -3.22 -13.29 16.96
N THR A 25 -2.32 -12.33 17.18
CA THR A 25 -2.62 -11.10 17.95
C THR A 25 -3.59 -10.18 17.21
N LEU A 26 -3.39 -10.01 15.90
CA LEU A 26 -4.31 -9.22 15.08
C LEU A 26 -5.66 -9.91 14.88
N ASP A 27 -5.67 -11.25 14.83
CA ASP A 27 -6.90 -12.04 14.75
C ASP A 27 -7.70 -11.91 16.05
N GLN A 28 -7.04 -11.87 17.21
CA GLN A 28 -7.68 -11.54 18.47
C GLN A 28 -8.22 -10.11 18.47
N LEU A 29 -7.44 -9.12 18.01
CA LEU A 29 -7.91 -7.73 17.88
C LEU A 29 -9.17 -7.65 17.00
N ALA A 30 -9.20 -8.40 15.91
CA ALA A 30 -10.35 -8.50 15.00
C ALA A 30 -11.57 -9.13 15.69
N ALA A 31 -11.35 -10.19 16.48
CA ALA A 31 -12.41 -10.83 17.25
C ALA A 31 -12.98 -9.93 18.36
N GLU A 32 -12.16 -9.03 18.92
CA GLU A 32 -12.56 -8.04 19.92
C GLU A 32 -13.08 -6.72 19.32
N GLY A 33 -13.01 -6.55 18.01
CA GLY A 33 -13.34 -5.30 17.31
C GLY A 33 -14.14 -5.52 16.02
N MET A 34 -13.89 -4.68 15.03
CA MET A 34 -14.52 -4.72 13.71
C MET A 34 -13.47 -4.78 12.61
N VAL A 35 -13.70 -5.60 11.59
CA VAL A 35 -12.89 -5.73 10.38
C VAL A 35 -13.61 -5.05 9.21
N PHE A 36 -12.86 -4.30 8.42
CA PHE A 36 -13.34 -3.73 7.15
C PHE A 36 -12.73 -4.46 5.97
N ASP A 37 -13.56 -4.91 5.02
CA ASP A 37 -13.15 -5.71 3.86
C ASP A 37 -12.73 -4.88 2.65
N ASN A 38 -13.28 -3.69 2.50
CA ASN A 38 -13.09 -2.82 1.35
C ASN A 38 -12.41 -1.50 1.74
N VAL A 39 -11.16 -1.59 2.19
CA VAL A 39 -10.35 -0.43 2.53
C VAL A 39 -9.23 -0.26 1.51
N PHE A 40 -9.14 0.91 0.91
CA PHE A 40 -8.23 1.17 -0.20
C PHE A 40 -7.33 2.38 0.06
N CYS A 41 -6.07 2.29 -0.40
CA CYS A 41 -5.21 3.47 -0.47
C CYS A 41 -5.49 4.27 -1.74
N SER A 42 -5.38 5.57 -1.64
CA SER A 42 -5.54 6.51 -2.78
C SER A 42 -4.35 6.52 -3.75
N ASN A 43 -3.20 6.01 -3.29
CA ASN A 43 -1.98 5.82 -4.06
C ASN A 43 -1.15 4.72 -3.36
N SER A 44 -0.89 3.62 -4.04
CA SER A 44 -0.25 2.44 -3.46
C SER A 44 1.27 2.57 -3.39
N ILE A 45 1.72 3.58 -2.65
CA ILE A 45 3.13 3.80 -2.32
C ILE A 45 3.26 4.58 -1.01
N CYS A 46 4.24 4.22 -0.18
CA CYS A 46 4.34 4.62 1.22
C CYS A 46 4.27 6.15 1.47
N THR A 47 5.09 6.98 0.83
CA THR A 47 5.10 8.43 1.10
C THR A 47 3.75 9.09 0.78
N PRO A 48 3.14 8.94 -0.41
CA PRO A 48 1.81 9.47 -0.72
C PRO A 48 0.70 8.94 0.20
N SER A 49 0.67 7.62 0.45
CA SER A 49 -0.35 7.04 1.33
C SER A 49 -0.24 7.58 2.76
N ARG A 50 0.97 7.63 3.33
CA ARG A 50 1.20 8.20 4.67
C ARG A 50 0.82 9.68 4.73
N ALA A 51 1.08 10.45 3.66
CA ALA A 51 0.63 11.83 3.57
C ALA A 51 -0.91 11.93 3.58
N SER A 52 -1.60 11.05 2.87
CA SER A 52 -3.07 11.01 2.88
C SER A 52 -3.62 10.64 4.27
N ILE A 53 -3.00 9.66 4.96
CA ILE A 53 -3.39 9.24 6.31
C ILE A 53 -3.19 10.35 7.35
N ILE A 54 -2.20 11.23 7.19
CA ILE A 54 -1.93 12.26 8.18
C ILE A 54 -2.68 13.59 7.90
N THR A 55 -3.06 13.84 6.63
CA THR A 55 -3.70 15.09 6.20
C THR A 55 -5.21 14.96 5.94
N GLY A 56 -5.72 13.75 5.68
CA GLY A 56 -7.09 13.54 5.20
C GLY A 56 -7.33 14.04 3.79
N GLN A 57 -6.27 14.21 2.97
CA GLN A 57 -6.34 14.73 1.61
C GLN A 57 -5.74 13.76 0.60
N TYR A 58 -6.31 13.71 -0.61
CA TYR A 58 -5.73 12.95 -1.72
C TYR A 58 -4.35 13.51 -2.11
N PRO A 59 -3.46 12.67 -2.72
CA PRO A 59 -2.09 13.05 -3.04
C PRO A 59 -1.95 14.33 -3.90
N HIS A 60 -2.83 14.53 -4.88
CA HIS A 60 -2.83 15.73 -5.73
C HIS A 60 -3.24 17.00 -4.98
N VAL A 61 -3.98 16.89 -3.87
CA VAL A 61 -4.39 18.03 -3.02
C VAL A 61 -3.37 18.30 -1.91
N ASN A 62 -2.82 17.25 -1.28
CA ASN A 62 -1.80 17.45 -0.26
C ASN A 62 -0.41 17.75 -0.84
N GLY A 63 -0.21 17.53 -2.16
CA GLY A 63 1.03 17.81 -2.88
C GLY A 63 2.09 16.69 -2.78
N VAL A 64 1.75 15.53 -2.25
CA VAL A 64 2.66 14.39 -2.08
C VAL A 64 2.22 13.25 -2.99
N THR A 65 2.60 13.32 -4.26
CA THR A 65 2.19 12.37 -5.30
C THR A 65 3.20 11.23 -5.53
N ASP A 66 4.43 11.38 -4.99
CA ASP A 66 5.54 10.43 -5.21
C ASP A 66 6.47 10.31 -3.99
N LEU A 67 7.51 9.46 -4.12
CA LEU A 67 8.50 9.21 -3.07
C LEU A 67 9.40 10.42 -2.76
N THR A 68 9.44 11.44 -3.61
CA THR A 68 10.22 12.67 -3.38
C THR A 68 9.42 13.75 -2.67
N GLY A 69 8.09 13.61 -2.70
CA GLY A 69 7.16 14.54 -2.08
C GLY A 69 7.40 14.75 -0.59
N ARG A 70 7.03 15.91 -0.11
CA ARG A 70 7.06 16.29 1.30
C ARG A 70 5.82 17.09 1.66
N ILE A 71 5.31 16.91 2.86
CA ILE A 71 4.21 17.74 3.38
C ILE A 71 4.76 19.15 3.61
N LEU A 72 4.06 20.15 3.10
CA LEU A 72 4.42 21.55 3.36
C LEU A 72 4.14 21.89 4.83
N PRO A 73 4.98 22.70 5.50
CA PRO A 73 4.81 23.06 6.92
C PRO A 73 3.46 23.70 7.25
N ALA A 74 2.86 24.44 6.29
CA ALA A 74 1.55 25.07 6.45
C ALA A 74 0.36 24.10 6.36
N LYS A 75 0.57 22.85 5.94
CA LYS A 75 -0.50 21.85 5.84
C LYS A 75 -0.98 21.45 7.22
N GLN A 76 -2.29 21.46 7.40
CA GLN A 76 -2.92 20.91 8.59
C GLN A 76 -2.77 19.39 8.63
N THR A 77 -2.35 18.87 9.77
CA THR A 77 -2.15 17.44 9.99
C THR A 77 -2.81 17.00 11.30
N LEU A 78 -3.08 15.71 11.43
CA LEU A 78 -3.72 15.11 12.60
C LEU A 78 -3.09 15.54 13.95
N PRO A 79 -1.75 15.46 14.16
CA PRO A 79 -1.16 15.79 15.45
C PRO A 79 -1.43 17.23 15.88
N ILE A 80 -1.51 18.18 14.93
CA ILE A 80 -1.83 19.58 15.22
C ILE A 80 -3.24 19.70 15.82
N LEU A 81 -4.20 18.95 15.26
CA LEU A 81 -5.60 18.98 15.72
C LEU A 81 -5.74 18.30 17.09
N PHE A 82 -5.12 17.16 17.29
CA PHE A 82 -5.12 16.46 18.56
C PHE A 82 -4.47 17.30 19.68
N ARG A 83 -3.34 17.95 19.43
CA ARG A 83 -2.69 18.86 20.41
C ARG A 83 -3.60 20.04 20.78
N LYS A 84 -4.25 20.67 19.78
CA LYS A 84 -5.20 21.76 20.05
C LYS A 84 -6.38 21.31 20.92
N ALA A 85 -6.72 20.03 20.88
CA ALA A 85 -7.77 19.44 21.72
C ALA A 85 -7.25 18.91 23.07
N GLY A 86 -5.98 19.19 23.43
CA GLY A 86 -5.40 18.81 24.71
C GLY A 86 -4.79 17.40 24.78
N TYR A 87 -4.71 16.69 23.65
CA TYR A 87 -4.05 15.39 23.61
C TYR A 87 -2.54 15.53 23.60
N GLN A 88 -1.85 14.61 24.27
CA GLN A 88 -0.44 14.36 24.04
C GLN A 88 -0.26 13.56 22.77
N THR A 89 0.68 13.95 21.93
CA THR A 89 0.90 13.33 20.63
C THR A 89 2.28 12.71 20.51
N ALA A 90 2.36 11.46 20.01
CA ALA A 90 3.64 10.78 19.79
C ALA A 90 3.69 10.08 18.43
N MET A 91 4.84 10.18 17.75
CA MET A 91 5.15 9.47 16.51
C MET A 91 6.38 8.60 16.71
N ILE A 92 6.22 7.28 16.63
CA ILE A 92 7.30 6.32 16.86
C ILE A 92 7.36 5.31 15.71
N GLY A 93 8.54 5.20 15.08
CA GLY A 93 8.81 4.30 13.98
C GLY A 93 8.86 4.97 12.61
N LYS A 94 8.31 4.35 11.56
CA LYS A 94 8.44 4.84 10.18
C LYS A 94 7.55 6.05 9.90
N TRP A 95 8.17 7.22 9.69
CA TRP A 95 7.50 8.47 9.31
C TRP A 95 7.45 8.67 7.79
N HIS A 96 8.60 8.67 7.15
CA HIS A 96 8.82 8.71 5.70
C HIS A 96 8.21 9.92 4.94
N LEU A 97 7.90 11.03 5.62
CA LEU A 97 7.35 12.25 5.01
C LEU A 97 8.35 13.39 4.85
N LYS A 98 9.64 13.12 5.09
CA LYS A 98 10.81 14.00 4.83
C LYS A 98 10.86 15.34 5.57
N VAL A 99 9.84 15.69 6.32
CA VAL A 99 9.79 16.84 7.20
C VAL A 99 9.85 16.38 8.65
N GLU A 100 10.24 17.28 9.54
CA GLU A 100 10.19 17.01 10.96
C GLU A 100 8.75 16.72 11.41
N PRO A 101 8.49 15.63 12.16
CA PRO A 101 7.15 15.32 12.64
C PRO A 101 6.65 16.41 13.61
N ASN A 102 5.47 16.94 13.34
CA ASN A 102 4.85 17.96 14.19
C ASN A 102 4.04 17.30 15.33
N PHE A 103 4.72 16.49 16.16
CA PHE A 103 4.19 15.83 17.35
C PHE A 103 4.88 16.39 18.60
N ASP A 104 4.28 16.20 19.78
CA ASP A 104 4.92 16.57 21.05
C ASP A 104 6.17 15.71 21.33
N TYR A 105 6.14 14.47 20.89
CA TYR A 105 7.26 13.54 20.94
C TYR A 105 7.40 12.81 19.60
N TYR A 106 8.64 12.65 19.13
CA TYR A 106 8.91 11.74 18.03
C TYR A 106 10.22 10.96 18.21
N LYS A 107 10.20 9.72 17.71
CA LYS A 107 11.35 8.86 17.53
C LYS A 107 11.17 8.07 16.26
N VAL A 108 11.70 8.58 15.13
CA VAL A 108 11.34 8.14 13.79
C VAL A 108 12.51 7.65 12.97
N LEU A 109 12.28 6.64 12.15
CA LEU A 109 13.29 6.08 11.25
C LEU A 109 13.70 7.11 10.17
N PRO A 110 15.00 7.26 9.87
CA PRO A 110 15.46 8.00 8.71
C PRO A 110 15.05 7.30 7.39
N GLY A 111 14.32 7.99 6.52
CA GLY A 111 13.89 7.44 5.22
C GLY A 111 13.13 6.12 5.35
N GLN A 112 13.63 5.06 4.71
CA GLN A 112 13.06 3.70 4.78
C GLN A 112 13.42 2.98 6.09
N GLY A 113 14.42 3.46 6.84
CA GLY A 113 14.97 2.78 8.01
C GLY A 113 15.78 1.52 7.68
N LYS A 114 16.49 1.03 8.68
CA LYS A 114 17.23 -0.25 8.65
C LYS A 114 16.52 -1.27 9.52
N TYR A 115 16.67 -2.54 9.24
CA TYR A 115 16.14 -3.61 10.09
C TYR A 115 17.01 -3.86 11.31
N PHE A 116 18.34 -3.78 11.15
CA PHE A 116 19.32 -3.93 12.23
C PHE A 116 20.11 -2.65 12.41
N ASP A 117 20.74 -2.51 13.57
CA ASP A 117 21.40 -1.28 13.98
C ASP A 117 20.49 -0.08 13.74
N THR A 118 19.28 -0.19 14.28
CA THR A 118 18.17 0.70 13.96
C THR A 118 18.52 2.14 14.31
N GLU A 119 18.45 3.00 13.31
CA GLU A 119 18.65 4.44 13.48
C GLU A 119 17.32 5.15 13.70
N PHE A 120 17.30 6.12 14.60
CA PHE A 120 16.16 7.00 14.82
C PHE A 120 16.57 8.45 14.81
N ARG A 121 15.76 9.31 14.21
CA ARG A 121 15.77 10.75 14.48
C ARG A 121 14.91 11.01 15.71
N VAL A 122 15.47 11.76 16.65
CA VAL A 122 14.83 12.06 17.93
C VAL A 122 14.82 13.56 18.18
N GLN A 123 13.87 14.04 18.97
CA GLN A 123 13.91 15.41 19.49
C GLN A 123 15.12 15.57 20.41
N GLY A 124 15.78 16.74 20.35
CA GLY A 124 16.95 17.05 21.17
C GLY A 124 17.75 18.23 20.63
N ASP A 125 18.98 18.40 21.10
CA ASP A 125 19.83 19.55 20.81
C ASP A 125 20.33 19.61 19.35
N LYS A 126 20.38 18.46 18.67
CA LYS A 126 20.77 18.40 17.26
C LYS A 126 19.56 18.71 16.38
N PRO A 127 19.70 19.63 15.39
CA PRO A 127 18.60 19.97 14.50
C PRO A 127 18.26 18.84 13.51
N TRP A 128 17.00 18.80 13.10
CA TRP A 128 16.55 17.94 12.00
C TRP A 128 17.29 18.28 10.68
N PRO A 129 17.72 17.32 9.88
CA PRO A 129 17.60 15.86 10.03
C PRO A 129 18.85 15.18 10.64
N LYS A 130 19.74 15.93 11.31
CA LYS A 130 21.03 15.44 11.86
C LYS A 130 20.91 14.83 13.26
N ASN A 131 19.73 14.83 13.84
CA ASN A 131 19.39 14.37 15.20
C ASN A 131 19.24 12.84 15.28
N VAL A 132 20.25 12.09 14.82
CA VAL A 132 20.22 10.63 14.72
C VAL A 132 20.86 9.98 15.95
N VAL A 133 20.18 8.94 16.48
CA VAL A 133 20.69 7.98 17.47
C VAL A 133 20.60 6.56 16.90
N THR A 134 21.55 5.69 17.24
CA THR A 134 21.61 4.30 16.73
C THR A 134 21.42 3.32 17.88
N HIS A 135 20.53 2.38 17.69
CA HIS A 135 20.28 1.22 18.54
C HIS A 135 21.06 0.01 17.99
N LYS A 136 22.33 -0.13 18.42
CA LYS A 136 23.21 -1.21 17.94
C LYS A 136 22.68 -2.58 18.35
N GLY A 137 22.68 -3.52 17.42
CA GLY A 137 22.27 -4.90 17.63
C GLY A 137 20.75 -5.12 17.71
N GLU A 138 19.94 -4.06 17.76
CA GLU A 138 18.49 -4.17 17.89
C GLU A 138 17.80 -4.25 16.52
N HIS A 139 16.80 -5.15 16.45
CA HIS A 139 15.93 -5.24 15.29
C HIS A 139 14.84 -4.15 15.35
N SER A 140 14.53 -3.53 14.21
CA SER A 140 13.65 -2.36 14.14
C SER A 140 12.27 -2.56 14.76
N SER A 141 11.66 -3.74 14.61
CA SER A 141 10.34 -4.01 15.21
C SER A 141 10.41 -3.98 16.74
N ASP A 142 11.49 -4.51 17.32
CA ASP A 142 11.70 -4.50 18.77
C ASP A 142 12.02 -3.08 19.24
N ALA A 143 12.98 -2.41 18.62
CA ALA A 143 13.40 -1.05 18.96
C ALA A 143 12.25 -0.02 18.89
N ILE A 144 11.33 -0.18 17.91
CA ILE A 144 10.13 0.65 17.79
C ILE A 144 9.18 0.39 18.96
N THR A 145 8.92 -0.88 19.28
CA THR A 145 8.03 -1.26 20.39
C THR A 145 8.60 -0.85 21.73
N ASP A 146 9.89 -1.09 21.97
CA ASP A 146 10.59 -0.68 23.20
C ASP A 146 10.56 0.84 23.36
N SER A 147 10.70 1.59 22.26
CA SER A 147 10.58 3.05 22.28
C SER A 147 9.16 3.51 22.62
N THR A 148 8.14 2.79 22.17
CA THR A 148 6.74 3.09 22.50
C THR A 148 6.44 2.78 23.96
N LEU A 149 6.89 1.64 24.47
CA LEU A 149 6.76 1.28 25.88
C LEU A 149 7.53 2.25 26.79
N HIS A 150 8.72 2.68 26.35
CA HIS A 150 9.50 3.70 27.05
C HIS A 150 8.73 5.03 27.13
N TRP A 151 8.12 5.48 26.02
CA TRP A 151 7.30 6.70 26.01
C TRP A 151 6.16 6.62 27.02
N PHE A 152 5.41 5.54 27.06
CA PHE A 152 4.33 5.35 28.03
C PHE A 152 4.84 5.38 29.48
N LYS A 153 6.00 4.79 29.76
CA LYS A 153 6.57 4.70 31.11
C LYS A 153 7.19 6.01 31.61
N THR A 154 7.68 6.86 30.71
CA THR A 154 8.56 7.99 31.12
C THR A 154 8.12 9.36 30.62
N LYS A 155 7.22 9.44 29.62
CA LYS A 155 6.82 10.69 28.98
C LYS A 155 5.32 10.92 29.00
N TYR A 156 4.53 9.85 29.05
CA TYR A 156 3.09 9.93 29.09
C TYR A 156 2.61 10.51 30.41
N ASP A 157 1.85 11.61 30.33
CA ASP A 157 1.12 12.22 31.43
C ASP A 157 -0.24 11.57 31.55
N LYS A 158 -0.48 10.84 32.63
CA LYS A 158 -1.73 10.04 32.84
C LYS A 158 -2.99 10.90 32.97
N ASP A 159 -2.82 12.20 33.21
CA ASP A 159 -3.95 13.14 33.34
C ASP A 159 -4.42 13.69 31.98
N LYS A 160 -3.73 13.33 30.89
CA LYS A 160 -4.07 13.77 29.53
C LYS A 160 -4.40 12.59 28.61
N PRO A 161 -5.35 12.76 27.68
CA PRO A 161 -5.53 11.79 26.61
C PRO A 161 -4.32 11.78 25.67
N PHE A 162 -4.12 10.65 24.97
CA PHE A 162 -3.03 10.50 24.02
C PHE A 162 -3.48 10.16 22.60
N PHE A 163 -2.69 10.60 21.63
CA PHE A 163 -2.74 10.17 20.23
C PHE A 163 -1.35 9.67 19.85
N ILE A 164 -1.20 8.38 19.60
CA ILE A 164 0.08 7.77 19.24
C ILE A 164 0.03 7.08 17.88
N CYS A 165 1.01 7.37 17.03
CA CYS A 165 1.30 6.66 15.80
C CYS A 165 2.47 5.70 16.05
N HIS A 166 2.17 4.42 16.30
CA HIS A 166 3.13 3.32 16.38
C HIS A 166 3.25 2.67 15.00
N GLN A 167 4.40 2.83 14.32
CA GLN A 167 4.53 2.50 12.90
C GLN A 167 5.78 1.68 12.61
N PHE A 168 5.57 0.40 12.28
CA PHE A 168 6.66 -0.51 11.93
C PHE A 168 7.25 -0.23 10.54
N LYS A 169 8.57 -0.55 10.37
CA LYS A 169 9.19 -0.75 9.06
C LYS A 169 8.76 -2.09 8.45
N ALA A 170 8.67 -3.13 9.25
CA ALA A 170 8.29 -4.45 8.80
C ALA A 170 6.81 -4.49 8.34
N PRO A 171 6.47 -5.35 7.35
CA PRO A 171 7.34 -6.27 6.62
C PRO A 171 7.96 -5.74 5.31
N HIS A 172 8.23 -4.46 5.14
CA HIS A 172 8.83 -3.87 3.92
C HIS A 172 10.11 -4.60 3.47
N ASP A 173 10.35 -4.72 2.17
CA ASP A 173 11.57 -5.26 1.56
C ASP A 173 12.84 -4.56 2.15
N TYR A 174 13.94 -5.29 2.45
CA TYR A 174 14.30 -6.67 2.02
C TYR A 174 13.90 -7.80 3.02
N PHE A 175 12.88 -7.69 3.82
CA PHE A 175 12.37 -8.77 4.69
C PHE A 175 13.42 -9.38 5.63
N GLU A 176 14.19 -8.55 6.30
CA GLU A 176 15.20 -9.01 7.27
C GLU A 176 14.51 -9.25 8.62
N ASN A 177 14.20 -10.49 8.92
CA ASN A 177 13.55 -10.87 10.17
C ASN A 177 14.54 -10.91 11.36
N ALA A 178 14.05 -10.70 12.59
CA ALA A 178 14.86 -10.92 13.78
C ALA A 178 15.32 -12.39 13.88
N PRO A 179 16.55 -12.67 14.40
CA PRO A 179 17.16 -14.01 14.39
C PRO A 179 16.29 -15.10 15.03
N ARG A 180 15.50 -14.76 16.06
CA ARG A 180 14.58 -15.69 16.73
C ARG A 180 13.49 -16.26 15.81
N TYR A 181 13.21 -15.64 14.66
CA TYR A 181 12.23 -16.11 13.69
C TYR A 181 12.86 -16.89 12.54
N GLN A 182 14.18 -17.12 12.52
CA GLN A 182 14.85 -17.78 11.40
C GLN A 182 14.30 -19.20 11.13
N LYS A 183 13.85 -19.89 12.17
CA LYS A 183 13.27 -21.23 12.05
C LYS A 183 11.74 -21.24 11.82
N TYR A 184 11.08 -20.08 11.93
CA TYR A 184 9.64 -19.99 11.70
C TYR A 184 9.33 -20.32 10.23
N LEU A 185 8.42 -21.25 10.00
CA LEU A 185 8.03 -21.77 8.68
C LEU A 185 9.19 -22.40 7.87
N ALA A 186 10.31 -22.83 8.50
CA ALA A 186 11.46 -23.37 7.76
C ALA A 186 11.07 -24.65 6.99
N ASP A 187 10.34 -25.55 7.63
CA ASP A 187 9.94 -26.86 7.09
C ASP A 187 8.49 -26.88 6.60
N VAL A 188 7.87 -25.70 6.45
CA VAL A 188 6.47 -25.57 6.02
C VAL A 188 6.41 -25.19 4.55
N LYS A 189 5.63 -25.93 3.77
CA LYS A 189 5.27 -25.54 2.41
C LYS A 189 4.20 -24.46 2.50
N ILE A 190 4.55 -23.25 2.08
CA ILE A 190 3.64 -22.11 2.07
C ILE A 190 2.62 -22.30 0.94
N PRO A 191 1.30 -22.13 1.21
CA PRO A 191 0.27 -22.21 0.18
C PRO A 191 0.51 -21.19 -0.94
N GLU A 192 0.37 -21.64 -2.17
CA GLU A 192 0.58 -20.82 -3.38
C GLU A 192 -0.76 -20.20 -3.83
N PRO A 193 -0.79 -18.92 -4.26
CA PRO A 193 -1.99 -18.37 -4.87
C PRO A 193 -2.27 -19.08 -6.20
N PRO A 194 -3.54 -19.31 -6.56
CA PRO A 194 -3.91 -20.02 -7.79
C PRO A 194 -3.34 -19.38 -9.06
N THR A 195 -3.08 -18.07 -9.00
CA THR A 195 -2.64 -17.25 -10.13
C THR A 195 -1.12 -17.04 -10.21
N LEU A 196 -0.33 -17.78 -9.42
CA LEU A 196 1.13 -17.60 -9.35
C LEU A 196 1.84 -17.88 -10.68
N TYR A 197 1.40 -18.89 -11.43
CA TYR A 197 2.11 -19.37 -12.62
C TYR A 197 1.45 -18.93 -13.92
N ASP A 198 0.15 -19.06 -13.97
CA ASP A 198 -0.63 -18.97 -15.19
C ASP A 198 -1.47 -17.68 -15.18
N VAL A 199 -1.05 -16.72 -15.99
CA VAL A 199 -1.78 -15.48 -16.21
C VAL A 199 -2.47 -15.61 -17.57
N PRO A 200 -3.82 -15.58 -17.63
CA PRO A 200 -4.54 -15.79 -18.88
C PRO A 200 -4.34 -14.65 -19.88
N ASP A 201 -4.55 -14.94 -21.17
CA ASP A 201 -4.43 -13.95 -22.25
C ASP A 201 -5.43 -12.80 -22.12
N THR A 202 -6.49 -12.99 -21.35
CA THR A 202 -7.50 -11.98 -21.04
C THR A 202 -7.08 -10.99 -19.94
N PHE A 203 -5.93 -11.23 -19.27
CA PHE A 203 -5.43 -10.35 -18.22
C PHE A 203 -4.78 -9.09 -18.78
N GLY A 204 -5.14 -7.93 -18.22
CA GLY A 204 -4.53 -6.66 -18.57
C GLY A 204 -5.06 -6.03 -19.87
N SER A 205 -4.30 -5.08 -20.37
CA SER A 205 -4.61 -4.31 -21.60
C SER A 205 -3.34 -4.07 -22.40
N ILE A 206 -3.45 -3.34 -23.52
CA ILE A 206 -2.28 -2.90 -24.29
C ILE A 206 -1.27 -2.09 -23.44
N ALA A 207 -1.72 -1.48 -22.34
CA ALA A 207 -0.86 -0.74 -21.40
C ALA A 207 0.05 -1.66 -20.58
N THR A 208 -0.40 -2.88 -20.30
CA THR A 208 0.33 -3.88 -19.50
C THR A 208 0.85 -5.02 -20.36
N ARG A 209 0.34 -5.16 -21.58
CA ARG A 209 0.74 -6.17 -22.57
C ARG A 209 1.31 -5.49 -23.82
N GLY A 210 2.09 -6.21 -24.60
CA GLY A 210 2.48 -5.77 -25.94
C GLY A 210 1.26 -5.72 -26.88
N TYR A 211 1.40 -4.98 -27.98
CA TYR A 211 0.35 -4.93 -28.99
C TYR A 211 0.14 -6.28 -29.73
N GLN A 212 0.94 -7.28 -29.44
CA GLN A 212 0.83 -8.68 -29.87
C GLN A 212 0.17 -9.56 -28.80
N ASP A 213 -0.51 -8.97 -27.83
CA ASP A 213 -1.20 -9.63 -26.72
C ASP A 213 -0.30 -10.41 -25.75
N GLU A 214 1.01 -10.15 -25.78
CA GLU A 214 1.95 -10.68 -24.80
C GLU A 214 2.21 -9.66 -23.69
N LEU A 215 2.40 -10.13 -22.47
CA LEU A 215 2.87 -9.26 -21.37
C LEU A 215 4.22 -8.67 -21.74
N LEU A 216 4.34 -7.35 -21.65
CA LEU A 216 5.60 -6.67 -21.93
C LEU A 216 6.65 -7.13 -20.92
N PRO A 217 7.78 -7.71 -21.36
CA PRO A 217 8.79 -8.25 -20.45
C PRO A 217 9.50 -7.17 -19.61
N HIS A 218 9.17 -5.90 -19.83
CA HIS A 218 9.76 -4.74 -19.16
C HIS A 218 8.78 -4.02 -18.24
N ILE A 219 7.49 -4.36 -18.30
CA ILE A 219 6.45 -3.76 -17.47
C ILE A 219 6.08 -4.74 -16.36
N GLY A 220 6.00 -4.23 -15.15
CA GLY A 220 5.63 -4.99 -13.97
C GLY A 220 6.80 -5.63 -13.25
N THR A 221 6.47 -6.35 -12.23
CA THR A 221 7.38 -7.10 -11.36
C THR A 221 6.93 -8.54 -11.27
N SER A 222 7.84 -9.46 -11.05
CA SER A 222 7.59 -10.87 -11.15
C SER A 222 8.27 -11.64 -10.02
N ILE A 223 7.59 -12.63 -9.46
CA ILE A 223 8.21 -13.65 -8.61
C ILE A 223 9.07 -14.57 -9.49
N GLY A 224 8.52 -15.00 -10.63
CA GLY A 224 9.18 -15.84 -11.61
C GLY A 224 10.10 -15.09 -12.56
N LYS A 225 10.22 -15.60 -13.79
CA LYS A 225 11.13 -15.06 -14.82
C LYS A 225 10.46 -14.13 -15.83
N ARG A 226 9.16 -13.89 -15.73
CA ARG A 226 8.41 -13.06 -16.69
C ARG A 226 9.00 -11.66 -16.85
N ASN A 227 9.56 -11.09 -15.77
CA ASN A 227 10.36 -9.88 -15.83
C ASN A 227 11.79 -10.18 -15.35
N PRO A 228 12.75 -10.51 -16.24
CA PRO A 228 14.09 -10.92 -15.86
C PRO A 228 14.91 -9.83 -15.16
N ARG A 229 14.50 -8.56 -15.25
CA ARG A 229 15.19 -7.45 -14.57
C ARG A 229 14.68 -7.20 -13.16
N ARG A 230 13.48 -7.69 -12.83
CA ARG A 230 12.79 -7.44 -11.56
C ARG A 230 12.06 -8.70 -11.09
N SER A 231 12.75 -9.80 -11.16
CA SER A 231 12.25 -11.10 -10.74
C SER A 231 13.05 -11.62 -9.55
N TYR A 232 12.39 -12.09 -8.54
CA TYR A 232 13.06 -12.77 -7.43
C TYR A 232 13.71 -14.08 -7.86
N ALA A 233 13.16 -14.74 -8.89
CA ALA A 233 13.74 -15.98 -9.41
C ALA A 233 15.12 -15.78 -10.06
N VAL A 234 15.40 -14.60 -10.60
CA VAL A 234 16.71 -14.27 -11.19
C VAL A 234 17.79 -14.09 -10.12
N ASP A 235 17.43 -13.46 -8.99
CA ASP A 235 18.37 -13.03 -7.95
C ASP A 235 18.26 -13.88 -6.67
N LEU A 236 17.81 -15.12 -6.78
CA LEU A 236 17.51 -15.97 -5.63
C LEU A 236 18.63 -16.07 -4.59
N LYS A 237 19.87 -16.33 -5.04
CA LYS A 237 21.01 -16.47 -4.12
C LYS A 237 21.36 -15.18 -3.41
N GLU A 238 21.26 -14.05 -4.12
CA GLU A 238 21.58 -12.73 -3.58
C GLU A 238 20.48 -12.23 -2.64
N ARG A 239 19.23 -12.37 -3.04
CA ARG A 239 18.10 -11.83 -2.27
C ARG A 239 17.69 -12.65 -1.06
N PHE A 240 17.89 -13.98 -1.12
CA PHE A 240 17.45 -14.89 -0.07
C PHE A 240 18.58 -15.83 0.40
N PRO A 241 19.69 -15.30 0.88
CA PRO A 241 20.79 -16.12 1.39
C PRO A 241 20.29 -17.02 2.53
N GLY A 242 20.62 -18.32 2.44
CA GLY A 242 20.24 -19.31 3.46
C GLY A 242 18.79 -19.83 3.38
N GLU A 243 18.00 -19.39 2.41
CA GLU A 243 16.63 -19.91 2.19
C GLU A 243 16.55 -20.99 1.11
N LEU A 244 17.65 -21.24 0.41
CA LEU A 244 17.74 -22.24 -0.65
C LEU A 244 18.43 -23.52 -0.16
N PRO A 245 18.11 -24.70 -0.75
CA PRO A 245 18.86 -25.92 -0.50
C PRO A 245 20.35 -25.73 -0.82
N ALA A 246 21.23 -26.44 -0.09
CA ALA A 246 22.67 -26.31 -0.25
C ALA A 246 23.16 -26.74 -1.64
N ASP A 247 22.49 -27.71 -2.25
CA ASP A 247 22.73 -28.27 -3.57
C ASP A 247 21.97 -27.57 -4.71
N TYR A 248 21.42 -26.39 -4.43
CA TYR A 248 20.60 -25.63 -5.38
C TYR A 248 21.39 -25.21 -6.63
N ASP A 249 20.89 -25.63 -7.79
CA ASP A 249 21.41 -25.26 -9.12
C ASP A 249 20.26 -24.83 -10.03
N VAL A 250 20.15 -23.51 -10.24
CA VAL A 250 19.11 -22.88 -11.09
C VAL A 250 19.10 -23.47 -12.50
N ALA A 251 20.26 -23.83 -13.04
CA ALA A 251 20.40 -24.32 -14.42
C ALA A 251 19.69 -25.66 -14.64
N LYS A 252 19.45 -26.41 -13.56
CA LYS A 252 18.79 -27.73 -13.61
C LYS A 252 17.27 -27.67 -13.38
N LEU A 253 16.72 -26.49 -13.08
CA LEU A 253 15.32 -26.31 -12.73
C LEU A 253 14.52 -25.75 -13.92
N SER A 254 13.30 -26.24 -14.07
CA SER A 254 12.30 -25.60 -14.93
C SER A 254 11.94 -24.19 -14.42
N GLU A 255 11.35 -23.38 -15.27
CA GLU A 255 10.87 -22.03 -14.88
C GLU A 255 9.85 -22.11 -13.74
N ARG A 256 8.94 -23.10 -13.79
CA ARG A 256 7.92 -23.30 -12.74
C ARG A 256 8.55 -23.68 -11.40
N GLU A 257 9.57 -24.54 -11.39
CA GLU A 257 10.31 -24.90 -10.17
C GLU A 257 11.08 -23.72 -9.61
N THR A 258 11.73 -22.96 -10.47
CA THR A 258 12.44 -21.73 -10.08
C THR A 258 11.49 -20.69 -9.48
N THR A 259 10.33 -20.47 -10.12
CA THR A 259 9.29 -19.58 -9.59
C THR A 259 8.76 -20.05 -8.24
N ARG A 260 8.53 -21.37 -8.09
CA ARG A 260 8.10 -21.96 -6.81
C ARG A 260 9.12 -21.70 -5.71
N LEU A 261 10.39 -21.95 -5.96
CA LEU A 261 11.45 -21.70 -4.98
C LEU A 261 11.54 -20.22 -4.60
N ALA A 262 11.48 -19.35 -5.59
CA ALA A 262 11.44 -17.90 -5.36
C ALA A 262 10.27 -17.50 -4.48
N TYR A 263 9.07 -17.99 -4.78
CA TYR A 263 7.86 -17.75 -4.00
C TYR A 263 8.00 -18.23 -2.56
N GLN A 264 8.43 -19.49 -2.35
CA GLN A 264 8.60 -20.06 -1.02
C GLN A 264 9.60 -19.26 -0.17
N ALA A 265 10.73 -18.85 -0.76
CA ALA A 265 11.72 -18.03 -0.08
C ALA A 265 11.20 -16.61 0.22
N TYR A 266 10.58 -15.97 -0.74
CA TYR A 266 9.96 -14.65 -0.62
C TYR A 266 8.93 -14.61 0.49
N LEU A 267 7.94 -15.49 0.46
CA LEU A 267 6.85 -15.55 1.43
C LEU A 267 7.36 -15.93 2.83
N ARG A 268 8.31 -16.85 2.94
CA ARG A 268 8.87 -17.24 4.23
C ARG A 268 9.53 -16.05 4.93
N LYS A 269 10.34 -15.27 4.21
CA LYS A 269 10.97 -14.08 4.77
C LYS A 269 9.96 -13.00 5.11
N TYR A 270 8.99 -12.77 4.24
CA TYR A 270 7.91 -11.82 4.49
C TYR A 270 7.11 -12.20 5.75
N LEU A 271 6.66 -13.45 5.88
CA LEU A 271 5.88 -13.92 7.02
C LEU A 271 6.67 -13.95 8.33
N ARG A 272 8.00 -14.15 8.29
CA ARG A 272 8.86 -13.98 9.48
C ARG A 272 8.87 -12.53 9.98
N CYS A 273 8.86 -11.56 9.08
CA CYS A 273 8.72 -10.16 9.43
C CYS A 273 7.32 -9.85 9.99
N VAL A 274 6.27 -10.41 9.39
CA VAL A 274 4.88 -10.33 9.88
C VAL A 274 4.77 -10.90 11.30
N LYS A 275 5.37 -12.07 11.55
CA LYS A 275 5.41 -12.67 12.90
C LYS A 275 6.08 -11.74 13.92
N GLY A 276 7.16 -11.09 13.51
CA GLY A 276 7.84 -10.08 14.35
C GLY A 276 6.97 -8.87 14.68
N VAL A 277 6.14 -8.42 13.74
CA VAL A 277 5.14 -7.36 13.96
C VAL A 277 4.08 -7.82 14.95
N ASP A 278 3.49 -8.99 14.72
CA ASP A 278 2.39 -9.52 15.55
C ASP A 278 2.80 -9.73 17.01
N ASP A 279 3.99 -10.33 17.25
CA ASP A 279 4.53 -10.52 18.60
C ASP A 279 4.82 -9.18 19.30
N ASN A 280 5.28 -8.18 18.57
CA ASN A 280 5.51 -6.84 19.12
C ASN A 280 4.20 -6.10 19.42
N LEU A 281 3.16 -6.30 18.63
CA LEU A 281 1.81 -5.81 18.94
C LEU A 281 1.27 -6.47 20.21
N LYS A 282 1.50 -7.79 20.37
CA LYS A 282 1.13 -8.47 21.62
C LYS A 282 1.77 -7.81 22.84
N ARG A 283 3.07 -7.53 22.80
CA ARG A 283 3.80 -6.84 23.89
C ARG A 283 3.17 -5.49 24.20
N LEU A 284 2.82 -4.71 23.18
CA LEU A 284 2.19 -3.41 23.36
C LEU A 284 0.78 -3.54 23.96
N PHE A 285 -0.04 -4.47 23.47
CA PHE A 285 -1.38 -4.68 23.96
C PHE A 285 -1.40 -5.23 25.40
N ASP A 286 -0.49 -6.14 25.73
CA ASP A 286 -0.30 -6.65 27.10
C ASP A 286 0.04 -5.51 28.07
N TYR A 287 0.90 -4.58 27.67
CA TYR A 287 1.22 -3.39 28.44
C TYR A 287 -0.02 -2.50 28.64
N LEU A 288 -0.78 -2.20 27.59
CA LEU A 288 -1.98 -1.38 27.66
C LEU A 288 -3.04 -2.02 28.58
N LYS A 289 -3.16 -3.34 28.56
CA LYS A 289 -4.06 -4.11 29.46
C LYS A 289 -3.58 -3.99 30.91
N ALA A 290 -2.30 -4.16 31.18
CA ALA A 290 -1.72 -4.06 32.53
C ALA A 290 -1.87 -2.66 33.15
N GLU A 291 -1.81 -1.61 32.33
CA GLU A 291 -2.00 -0.22 32.76
C GLU A 291 -3.48 0.23 32.78
N GLY A 292 -4.42 -0.66 32.45
CA GLY A 292 -5.86 -0.33 32.38
C GLY A 292 -6.24 0.61 31.22
N LEU A 293 -5.37 0.78 30.22
CA LEU A 293 -5.58 1.71 29.10
C LEU A 293 -6.29 1.05 27.92
N TYR A 294 -6.23 -0.28 27.79
CA TYR A 294 -6.65 -1.03 26.60
C TYR A 294 -8.12 -0.80 26.22
N ASP A 295 -9.02 -0.81 27.20
CA ASP A 295 -10.48 -0.67 26.96
C ASP A 295 -10.94 0.78 26.80
N ASN A 296 -10.09 1.74 27.18
CA ASN A 296 -10.33 3.18 26.97
C ASN A 296 -9.54 3.76 25.81
N THR A 297 -8.99 2.91 24.95
CA THR A 297 -8.23 3.32 23.77
C THR A 297 -8.91 2.82 22.50
N VAL A 298 -9.12 3.73 21.53
CA VAL A 298 -9.45 3.35 20.16
C VAL A 298 -8.20 2.80 19.51
N ILE A 299 -8.17 1.50 19.25
CA ILE A 299 -7.03 0.82 18.61
C ILE A 299 -7.36 0.58 17.15
N ILE A 300 -6.52 1.13 16.25
CA ILE A 300 -6.63 0.93 14.81
C ILE A 300 -5.37 0.24 14.31
N TYR A 301 -5.53 -0.90 13.62
CA TYR A 301 -4.46 -1.54 12.88
C TYR A 301 -4.72 -1.43 11.38
N THR A 302 -3.68 -1.03 10.62
CA THR A 302 -3.72 -0.95 9.15
C THR A 302 -2.30 -1.11 8.57
N GLY A 303 -2.21 -1.46 7.28
CA GLY A 303 -1.03 -1.21 6.46
C GLY A 303 -1.01 0.23 5.95
N ASP A 304 0.05 0.66 5.29
CA ASP A 304 0.06 1.96 4.58
C ASP A 304 -0.45 1.82 3.13
N GLN A 305 -0.42 0.62 2.56
CA GLN A 305 -1.07 0.21 1.30
C GLN A 305 -1.20 -1.32 1.26
N GLY A 306 -1.74 -1.86 0.17
CA GLY A 306 -1.65 -3.28 -0.15
C GLY A 306 -0.26 -3.69 -0.62
N PHE A 307 -0.07 -4.99 -0.84
CA PHE A 307 1.19 -5.57 -1.29
C PHE A 307 0.94 -6.92 -1.95
N TRP A 308 1.57 -7.18 -3.10
CA TRP A 308 1.44 -8.43 -3.81
C TRP A 308 2.27 -9.54 -3.14
N LEU A 309 1.65 -10.69 -2.97
CA LEU A 309 2.29 -11.88 -2.42
C LEU A 309 2.33 -13.04 -3.42
N GLY A 310 2.55 -12.74 -4.70
CA GLY A 310 2.68 -13.71 -5.77
C GLY A 310 1.43 -13.90 -6.63
N GLU A 311 0.30 -13.31 -6.27
CA GLU A 311 -0.88 -13.30 -7.14
C GLU A 311 -0.51 -12.72 -8.49
N ASN A 312 -0.95 -13.35 -9.60
CA ASN A 312 -0.66 -12.98 -10.98
C ASN A 312 0.86 -12.87 -11.29
N ASP A 313 1.69 -13.64 -10.56
CA ASP A 313 3.16 -13.56 -10.59
C ASP A 313 3.73 -12.20 -10.17
N TYR A 314 2.93 -11.28 -9.60
CA TYR A 314 3.41 -9.99 -9.16
C TYR A 314 4.00 -10.03 -7.74
N GLN A 315 4.84 -9.07 -7.47
CA GLN A 315 5.39 -8.70 -6.18
C GLN A 315 5.35 -7.19 -6.01
N ASP A 316 5.58 -6.69 -4.79
CA ASP A 316 5.62 -5.27 -4.47
C ASP A 316 4.20 -4.64 -4.52
N LYS A 317 4.03 -3.43 -5.03
CA LYS A 317 2.82 -2.60 -4.96
C LYS A 317 2.68 -1.73 -6.21
N ARG A 318 1.95 -0.63 -6.18
CA ARG A 318 1.80 0.43 -7.19
C ARG A 318 0.71 0.20 -8.25
N TRP A 319 0.40 -1.03 -8.58
CA TRP A 319 -0.63 -1.37 -9.55
C TRP A 319 -2.04 -1.06 -9.05
N ALA A 320 -2.96 -0.80 -9.97
CA ALA A 320 -4.36 -0.52 -9.66
C ALA A 320 -5.21 -1.79 -9.47
N TYR A 321 -4.63 -2.85 -8.90
CA TYR A 321 -5.32 -4.10 -8.58
C TYR A 321 -5.53 -4.24 -7.07
N ASP A 322 -6.55 -5.00 -6.66
CA ASP A 322 -6.90 -5.13 -5.24
C ASP A 322 -5.73 -5.56 -4.34
N PRO A 323 -4.85 -6.53 -4.70
CA PRO A 323 -3.72 -6.88 -3.84
C PRO A 323 -2.79 -5.71 -3.51
N SER A 324 -2.62 -4.77 -4.45
CA SER A 324 -1.81 -3.56 -4.28
C SER A 324 -2.56 -2.43 -3.57
N MET A 325 -3.87 -2.28 -3.83
CA MET A 325 -4.67 -1.16 -3.34
C MET A 325 -5.29 -1.44 -1.97
N ARG A 326 -5.68 -2.69 -1.69
CA ARG A 326 -6.47 -3.08 -0.52
C ARG A 326 -5.59 -3.17 0.72
N MET A 327 -5.99 -2.44 1.75
CA MET A 327 -5.31 -2.39 3.04
C MET A 327 -6.03 -3.26 4.06
N PRO A 328 -5.36 -3.90 5.02
CA PRO A 328 -6.02 -4.38 6.21
C PRO A 328 -6.51 -3.19 7.05
N PHE A 329 -7.68 -3.31 7.65
CA PHE A 329 -8.17 -2.34 8.62
C PHE A 329 -9.00 -3.04 9.70
N ILE A 330 -8.49 -2.97 10.92
CA ILE A 330 -9.12 -3.52 12.11
C ILE A 330 -9.23 -2.40 13.11
N VAL A 331 -10.41 -2.19 13.68
CA VAL A 331 -10.65 -1.18 14.72
C VAL A 331 -11.33 -1.80 15.94
N ARG A 332 -10.81 -1.49 17.12
CA ARG A 332 -11.34 -1.93 18.39
C ARG A 332 -11.58 -0.73 19.31
N TYR A 333 -12.79 -0.65 19.85
CA TYR A 333 -13.15 0.25 20.94
C TYR A 333 -14.42 -0.30 21.63
N PRO A 334 -14.31 -1.07 22.72
CA PRO A 334 -15.45 -1.83 23.28
C PRO A 334 -16.60 -0.95 23.79
N LYS A 335 -16.34 0.35 24.03
CA LYS A 335 -17.38 1.30 24.45
C LYS A 335 -18.33 1.71 23.32
N ALA A 336 -17.96 1.47 22.05
CA ALA A 336 -18.74 1.92 20.89
C ALA A 336 -18.82 0.89 19.75
N ILE A 337 -17.90 -0.06 19.70
CA ILE A 337 -17.79 -1.03 18.60
C ILE A 337 -18.13 -2.43 19.12
N ARG A 338 -19.10 -3.06 18.51
CA ARG A 338 -19.47 -4.45 18.82
C ARG A 338 -18.35 -5.39 18.35
N ALA A 339 -17.90 -6.25 19.27
CA ALA A 339 -16.88 -7.26 19.00
C ALA A 339 -17.32 -8.26 17.92
N GLY A 340 -16.35 -8.74 17.13
CA GLY A 340 -16.53 -9.77 16.12
C GLY A 340 -17.36 -9.34 14.92
N THR A 341 -17.49 -8.03 14.66
CA THR A 341 -18.25 -7.50 13.53
C THR A 341 -17.40 -7.26 12.29
N ARG A 342 -18.07 -7.15 11.13
CA ARG A 342 -17.43 -6.95 9.84
C ARG A 342 -18.24 -6.00 8.98
N SER A 343 -17.57 -5.20 8.14
CA SER A 343 -18.21 -4.27 7.21
C SER A 343 -17.58 -4.38 5.83
N ASP A 344 -18.42 -4.37 4.80
CA ASP A 344 -18.04 -4.29 3.39
C ASP A 344 -18.11 -2.86 2.83
N ALA A 345 -18.32 -1.86 3.69
CA ALA A 345 -18.34 -0.46 3.29
C ALA A 345 -16.99 -0.06 2.64
N ILE A 346 -17.09 0.72 1.56
CA ILE A 346 -15.89 1.28 0.93
C ILE A 346 -15.33 2.40 1.80
N VAL A 347 -14.07 2.24 2.21
CA VAL A 347 -13.31 3.21 3.00
C VAL A 347 -11.98 3.46 2.28
N GLU A 348 -11.48 4.68 2.34
CA GLU A 348 -10.18 5.03 1.80
C GLU A 348 -9.25 5.57 2.90
N ASN A 349 -7.95 5.49 2.70
CA ASN A 349 -6.98 5.98 3.68
C ASN A 349 -7.10 7.47 4.01
N VAL A 350 -7.72 8.26 3.13
CA VAL A 350 -8.05 9.68 3.38
C VAL A 350 -9.17 9.84 4.44
N ASP A 351 -9.95 8.79 4.71
CA ASP A 351 -11.04 8.79 5.69
C ASP A 351 -10.55 8.55 7.13
N PHE A 352 -9.36 7.96 7.28
CA PHE A 352 -8.83 7.60 8.61
C PHE A 352 -8.69 8.79 9.55
N PRO A 353 -8.15 9.95 9.11
CA PRO A 353 -8.11 11.14 9.97
C PRO A 353 -9.46 11.57 10.49
N ALA A 354 -10.47 11.59 9.62
CA ALA A 354 -11.83 11.98 10.01
C ALA A 354 -12.43 11.03 11.05
N LEU A 355 -12.20 9.70 10.91
CA LEU A 355 -12.59 8.72 11.91
C LEU A 355 -11.93 8.98 13.27
N MET A 356 -10.61 9.17 13.27
CA MET A 356 -9.82 9.37 14.51
C MET A 356 -10.28 10.64 15.25
N LEU A 357 -10.50 11.74 14.53
CA LEU A 357 -11.00 12.99 15.10
C LEU A 357 -12.41 12.83 15.65
N ASP A 358 -13.29 12.13 14.96
CA ASP A 358 -14.67 11.92 15.38
C ASP A 358 -14.77 11.05 16.65
N PHE A 359 -13.94 10.00 16.77
CA PHE A 359 -13.85 9.25 18.03
C PHE A 359 -13.33 10.09 19.21
N ALA A 360 -12.47 11.06 18.92
CA ALA A 360 -11.95 11.99 19.91
C ALA A 360 -12.89 13.17 20.22
N GLY A 361 -14.03 13.27 19.52
CA GLY A 361 -14.96 14.40 19.65
C GLY A 361 -14.39 15.71 19.08
N ILE A 362 -13.41 15.63 18.19
CA ILE A 362 -12.77 16.79 17.55
C ILE A 362 -13.45 17.05 16.20
N PRO A 363 -13.88 18.29 15.92
CA PRO A 363 -14.49 18.62 14.63
C PRO A 363 -13.55 18.31 13.45
N VAL A 364 -14.06 17.65 12.42
CA VAL A 364 -13.33 17.37 11.19
C VAL A 364 -13.26 18.65 10.37
N PRO A 365 -12.05 19.17 10.04
CA PRO A 365 -11.92 20.39 9.26
C PRO A 365 -12.42 20.22 7.82
N SER A 366 -13.01 21.26 7.24
CA SER A 366 -13.48 21.27 5.84
C SER A 366 -12.35 21.10 4.81
N THR A 367 -11.09 21.31 5.21
CA THR A 367 -9.92 21.06 4.37
C THR A 367 -9.61 19.58 4.21
N MET A 368 -10.14 18.69 5.06
CA MET A 368 -10.06 17.24 4.90
C MET A 368 -11.10 16.77 3.89
N GLN A 369 -10.69 15.94 2.93
CA GLN A 369 -11.57 15.35 1.92
C GLN A 369 -12.20 14.05 2.38
N GLY A 370 -11.54 13.38 3.34
CA GLY A 370 -12.03 12.14 3.93
C GLY A 370 -13.26 12.35 4.82
N ARG A 371 -14.06 11.32 4.98
CA ARG A 371 -15.30 11.30 5.76
C ARG A 371 -15.18 10.33 6.92
N SER A 372 -15.69 10.72 8.10
CA SER A 372 -15.78 9.80 9.24
C SER A 372 -16.74 8.64 8.95
N PHE A 373 -16.30 7.44 9.27
CA PHE A 373 -17.10 6.22 9.24
C PHE A 373 -17.37 5.65 10.66
N LYS A 374 -17.31 6.52 11.67
CA LYS A 374 -17.60 6.15 13.05
C LYS A 374 -19.00 5.53 13.20
N SER A 375 -20.01 6.10 12.52
CA SER A 375 -21.36 5.55 12.52
C SER A 375 -21.43 4.12 11.98
N ILE A 376 -20.57 3.77 11.00
CA ILE A 376 -20.46 2.39 10.51
C ILE A 376 -19.82 1.50 11.57
N CYS A 377 -18.79 1.98 12.26
CA CYS A 377 -18.17 1.26 13.37
C CYS A 377 -19.16 0.97 14.51
N GLU A 378 -20.03 1.93 14.83
CA GLU A 378 -21.00 1.83 15.92
C GLU A 378 -22.23 0.98 15.57
N THR A 379 -22.71 1.09 14.33
CA THR A 379 -23.99 0.50 13.92
C THR A 379 -23.85 -0.72 13.01
N GLY A 380 -22.70 -0.92 12.38
CA GLY A 380 -22.47 -1.90 11.32
C GLY A 380 -23.15 -1.56 10.00
N LYS A 381 -23.74 -0.37 9.84
CA LYS A 381 -24.52 0.02 8.65
C LYS A 381 -23.96 1.29 8.00
N GLU A 382 -23.96 1.29 6.67
CA GLU A 382 -23.63 2.50 5.91
C GLU A 382 -24.71 3.59 6.10
N PRO A 383 -24.33 4.83 6.43
CA PRO A 383 -25.26 5.94 6.45
C PRO A 383 -25.73 6.29 5.03
N LYS A 384 -26.92 6.87 4.91
CA LYS A 384 -27.44 7.35 3.63
C LYS A 384 -26.42 8.28 2.95
N GLY A 385 -26.13 8.02 1.68
CA GLY A 385 -25.16 8.80 0.90
C GLY A 385 -23.70 8.51 1.25
N TRP A 386 -23.42 7.36 1.85
CA TRP A 386 -22.04 6.89 1.98
C TRP A 386 -21.42 6.63 0.59
N LYS A 387 -20.11 6.80 0.47
CA LYS A 387 -19.40 6.60 -0.80
C LYS A 387 -19.60 5.17 -1.33
N GLN A 388 -19.77 5.04 -2.63
CA GLN A 388 -19.97 3.77 -3.33
C GLN A 388 -18.79 3.38 -4.22
N ALA A 389 -17.73 4.18 -4.20
CA ALA A 389 -16.50 3.94 -4.95
C ALA A 389 -15.29 4.54 -4.24
N ALA A 390 -14.15 3.89 -4.40
CA ALA A 390 -12.83 4.41 -4.06
C ALA A 390 -12.15 4.97 -5.31
N TYR A 391 -11.33 6.01 -5.10
CA TYR A 391 -10.51 6.64 -6.12
C TYR A 391 -9.04 6.27 -5.92
N TYR A 392 -8.37 5.87 -7.00
CA TYR A 392 -6.95 5.52 -6.99
C TYR A 392 -6.19 6.28 -8.07
N ARG A 393 -4.97 6.75 -7.79
CA ARG A 393 -4.06 7.28 -8.81
C ARG A 393 -2.60 7.08 -8.43
N TYR A 394 -1.81 6.51 -9.35
CA TYR A 394 -0.36 6.36 -9.26
C TYR A 394 0.32 7.27 -10.29
N TRP A 395 1.30 8.06 -9.82
CA TRP A 395 1.91 9.14 -10.58
C TRP A 395 3.33 8.85 -11.08
N MET A 396 4.05 7.93 -10.43
CA MET A 396 5.47 7.67 -10.70
C MET A 396 5.65 6.79 -11.93
N HIS A 397 5.23 7.29 -13.09
CA HIS A 397 5.26 6.58 -14.35
C HIS A 397 6.63 5.97 -14.64
N MET A 398 6.71 4.65 -14.81
CA MET A 398 7.90 3.85 -15.15
C MET A 398 9.12 4.03 -14.22
N ALA A 399 8.99 4.72 -13.10
CA ALA A 399 10.10 5.08 -12.22
C ALA A 399 10.63 3.89 -11.41
N HIS A 400 9.72 3.10 -10.86
CA HIS A 400 10.01 1.90 -10.10
C HIS A 400 9.16 0.75 -10.61
N HIS A 401 9.73 -0.45 -10.70
CA HIS A 401 9.01 -1.67 -11.09
C HIS A 401 8.31 -1.56 -12.46
N ASP A 402 8.70 -0.60 -13.28
CA ASP A 402 8.17 -0.36 -14.62
C ASP A 402 6.64 -0.19 -14.66
N ASN A 403 6.03 0.37 -13.59
CA ASN A 403 4.60 0.65 -13.53
C ASN A 403 4.24 1.90 -14.33
N PRO A 404 3.30 1.83 -15.27
CA PRO A 404 2.76 3.01 -15.94
C PRO A 404 1.99 3.93 -14.99
N GLY A 405 1.91 5.22 -15.34
CA GLY A 405 0.96 6.13 -14.70
C GLY A 405 -0.47 5.63 -14.91
N VAL A 406 -1.24 5.53 -13.84
CA VAL A 406 -2.56 4.87 -13.84
C VAL A 406 -3.51 5.53 -12.87
N MET A 407 -4.80 5.50 -13.17
CA MET A 407 -5.89 5.86 -12.26
C MET A 407 -7.01 4.82 -12.33
N ALA A 408 -7.81 4.71 -11.27
CA ALA A 408 -8.91 3.76 -11.21
C ALA A 408 -10.09 4.23 -10.36
N ILE A 409 -11.26 3.72 -10.69
CA ILE A 409 -12.43 3.71 -9.82
C ILE A 409 -12.74 2.26 -9.41
N ARG A 410 -12.90 2.01 -8.11
CA ARG A 410 -13.24 0.71 -7.56
C ARG A 410 -14.56 0.79 -6.80
N THR A 411 -15.61 0.15 -7.31
CA THR A 411 -16.91 -0.03 -6.66
C THR A 411 -16.96 -1.38 -5.93
N LYS A 412 -18.03 -1.67 -5.19
CA LYS A 412 -18.17 -3.01 -4.54
C LYS A 412 -18.20 -4.18 -5.53
N THR A 413 -18.51 -3.93 -6.80
CA THR A 413 -18.76 -4.98 -7.79
C THR A 413 -17.86 -4.94 -9.00
N HIS A 414 -17.29 -3.79 -9.31
CA HIS A 414 -16.48 -3.62 -10.53
C HIS A 414 -15.31 -2.69 -10.26
N LYS A 415 -14.28 -2.84 -11.06
CA LYS A 415 -13.15 -1.90 -11.13
C LYS A 415 -12.96 -1.47 -12.58
N LEU A 416 -12.81 -0.16 -12.79
CA LEU A 416 -12.41 0.40 -14.08
C LEU A 416 -11.07 1.10 -13.90
N VAL A 417 -10.09 0.68 -14.69
CA VAL A 417 -8.70 1.15 -14.63
C VAL A 417 -8.37 1.86 -15.93
N TYR A 418 -7.68 3.01 -15.82
CA TYR A 418 -7.18 3.74 -16.97
C TYR A 418 -5.69 4.02 -16.82
N TYR A 419 -4.90 3.39 -17.67
CA TYR A 419 -3.48 3.68 -17.83
C TYR A 419 -3.31 4.86 -18.77
N TYR A 420 -2.95 6.03 -18.24
CA TYR A 420 -2.64 7.20 -19.05
C TYR A 420 -1.18 7.25 -19.51
N GLY A 421 -0.30 6.53 -18.84
CA GLY A 421 1.03 6.17 -19.28
C GLY A 421 1.95 7.35 -19.65
N CYS A 422 2.05 8.40 -18.82
CA CYS A 422 2.98 9.51 -19.05
C CYS A 422 3.55 10.10 -17.76
N ASN A 423 4.64 10.87 -17.88
CA ASN A 423 5.22 11.67 -16.80
C ASN A 423 4.41 12.93 -16.49
N TYR A 424 4.80 13.69 -15.46
CA TYR A 424 4.17 14.95 -15.06
C TYR A 424 4.12 16.03 -16.15
N ASP A 425 5.07 15.99 -17.08
CA ASP A 425 5.14 16.89 -18.25
C ASP A 425 4.37 16.36 -19.50
N GLY A 426 3.71 15.21 -19.35
CA GLY A 426 3.05 14.51 -20.46
C GLY A 426 4.00 13.74 -21.38
N GLY A 427 5.30 13.74 -21.09
CA GLY A 427 6.33 13.05 -21.88
C GLY A 427 6.52 11.59 -21.51
N TYR A 428 7.46 10.92 -22.18
CA TYR A 428 7.82 9.51 -21.99
C TYR A 428 6.62 8.58 -21.97
N GLN A 429 5.78 8.68 -22.97
CA GLN A 429 4.53 7.91 -23.02
C GLN A 429 4.77 6.41 -23.21
N THR A 430 3.97 5.61 -22.50
CA THR A 430 3.74 4.18 -22.76
C THR A 430 2.35 4.00 -23.35
N PRO A 431 2.01 2.81 -23.86
CA PRO A 431 0.67 2.60 -24.42
C PRO A 431 -0.41 2.95 -23.39
N PRO A 432 -1.37 3.83 -23.71
CA PRO A 432 -2.56 4.02 -22.88
C PRO A 432 -3.50 2.83 -23.04
N GLY A 433 -4.34 2.59 -22.03
CA GLY A 433 -5.28 1.48 -22.12
C GLY A 433 -6.29 1.47 -20.98
N TRP A 434 -7.44 0.86 -21.26
CA TRP A 434 -8.51 0.65 -20.31
C TRP A 434 -8.61 -0.82 -19.90
N GLU A 435 -8.96 -1.04 -18.62
CA GLU A 435 -9.29 -2.36 -18.10
C GLU A 435 -10.56 -2.27 -17.27
N LEU A 436 -11.44 -3.26 -17.44
CA LEU A 436 -12.68 -3.41 -16.67
C LEU A 436 -12.73 -4.82 -16.08
N TYR A 437 -12.92 -4.91 -14.77
CA TYR A 437 -13.05 -6.18 -14.06
C TYR A 437 -14.39 -6.28 -13.34
N ASP A 438 -15.06 -7.42 -13.49
CA ASP A 438 -16.24 -7.81 -12.71
C ASP A 438 -15.80 -8.56 -11.46
N LEU A 439 -15.67 -7.88 -10.33
CA LEU A 439 -15.11 -8.43 -9.11
C LEU A 439 -16.00 -9.48 -8.42
N LYS A 440 -17.25 -9.64 -8.87
CA LYS A 440 -18.13 -10.72 -8.39
C LYS A 440 -17.83 -12.03 -9.11
N MET A 441 -17.57 -11.95 -10.40
CA MET A 441 -17.30 -13.11 -11.25
C MET A 441 -15.81 -13.44 -11.29
N ASP A 442 -14.97 -12.43 -11.14
CA ASP A 442 -13.51 -12.49 -11.25
C ASP A 442 -12.85 -11.67 -10.13
N PRO A 443 -12.88 -12.15 -8.87
CA PRO A 443 -12.29 -11.45 -7.74
C PRO A 443 -10.75 -11.35 -7.82
N SER A 444 -10.12 -12.13 -8.71
CA SER A 444 -8.66 -12.12 -8.94
C SER A 444 -8.23 -11.17 -10.06
N GLU A 445 -9.19 -10.49 -10.70
CA GLU A 445 -8.92 -9.50 -11.76
C GLU A 445 -8.11 -10.05 -12.94
N LEU A 446 -8.46 -11.26 -13.41
CA LEU A 446 -7.75 -11.97 -14.48
C LEU A 446 -8.35 -11.71 -15.87
N ASN A 447 -9.61 -11.29 -15.93
CA ASN A 447 -10.35 -11.16 -17.18
C ASN A 447 -10.73 -9.70 -17.40
N ASN A 448 -9.96 -9.01 -18.24
CA ASN A 448 -10.33 -7.68 -18.71
C ASN A 448 -11.50 -7.77 -19.68
N VAL A 449 -12.66 -7.28 -19.24
CA VAL A 449 -13.91 -7.30 -20.03
C VAL A 449 -14.26 -5.93 -20.63
N TYR A 450 -13.29 -5.02 -20.71
CA TYR A 450 -13.54 -3.65 -21.20
C TYR A 450 -14.12 -3.62 -22.63
N ASP A 451 -13.61 -4.45 -23.53
CA ASP A 451 -14.06 -4.54 -24.92
C ASP A 451 -15.20 -5.54 -25.14
N ASN A 452 -15.64 -6.25 -24.08
CA ASN A 452 -16.75 -7.18 -24.18
C ASN A 452 -18.08 -6.42 -24.26
N ILE A 453 -18.81 -6.62 -25.38
CA ILE A 453 -20.09 -5.94 -25.65
C ILE A 453 -21.15 -6.17 -24.56
N ALA A 454 -21.11 -7.31 -23.89
CA ALA A 454 -22.03 -7.60 -22.78
C ALA A 454 -21.85 -6.63 -21.60
N TYR A 455 -20.66 -6.05 -21.44
CA TYR A 455 -20.32 -5.10 -20.39
C TYR A 455 -20.39 -3.62 -20.85
N ALA A 456 -20.78 -3.31 -22.08
CA ALA A 456 -20.80 -1.95 -22.63
C ALA A 456 -21.57 -0.97 -21.72
N LYS A 457 -22.78 -1.33 -21.26
CA LYS A 457 -23.57 -0.49 -20.35
C LYS A 457 -22.90 -0.27 -19.00
N VAL A 458 -22.20 -1.28 -18.48
CA VAL A 458 -21.44 -1.20 -17.21
C VAL A 458 -20.25 -0.27 -17.39
N ARG A 459 -19.49 -0.45 -18.47
CA ARG A 459 -18.35 0.38 -18.84
C ARG A 459 -18.73 1.85 -18.95
N ASP A 460 -19.76 2.19 -19.72
CA ASP A 460 -20.16 3.58 -19.97
C ASP A 460 -20.66 4.27 -18.69
N ARG A 461 -21.43 3.54 -17.86
CA ARG A 461 -21.83 4.00 -16.54
C ARG A 461 -20.61 4.27 -15.65
N LEU A 462 -19.64 3.36 -15.60
CA LEU A 462 -18.44 3.51 -14.78
C LEU A 462 -17.52 4.63 -15.28
N LYS A 463 -17.39 4.84 -16.59
CA LYS A 463 -16.68 6.00 -17.15
C LYS A 463 -17.30 7.32 -16.67
N THR A 464 -18.63 7.42 -16.74
CA THR A 464 -19.37 8.60 -16.26
C THR A 464 -19.17 8.80 -14.75
N GLN A 465 -19.31 7.73 -13.96
CA GLN A 465 -19.08 7.76 -12.50
C GLN A 465 -17.65 8.14 -12.17
N PHE A 466 -16.67 7.62 -12.92
CA PHE A 466 -15.26 7.90 -12.74
C PHE A 466 -14.94 9.39 -13.03
N ALA A 467 -15.43 9.92 -14.14
CA ALA A 467 -15.28 11.34 -14.46
C ALA A 467 -15.87 12.25 -13.37
N THR A 468 -17.03 11.87 -12.82
CA THR A 468 -17.66 12.58 -11.70
C THR A 468 -16.83 12.46 -10.42
N LEU A 469 -16.32 11.26 -10.10
CA LEU A 469 -15.50 11.02 -8.92
C LEU A 469 -14.20 11.81 -8.98
N ARG A 470 -13.52 11.85 -10.14
CA ARG A 470 -12.32 12.67 -10.35
C ARG A 470 -12.56 14.13 -9.97
N LYS A 471 -13.64 14.72 -10.47
CA LYS A 471 -14.03 16.11 -10.11
C LYS A 471 -14.32 16.27 -8.61
N THR A 472 -15.02 15.30 -8.03
CA THR A 472 -15.39 15.32 -6.60
C THR A 472 -14.16 15.30 -5.69
N VAL A 473 -13.11 14.54 -6.05
CA VAL A 473 -11.87 14.48 -5.26
C VAL A 473 -10.87 15.58 -5.63
N GLY A 474 -11.22 16.48 -6.58
CA GLY A 474 -10.36 17.58 -7.00
C GLY A 474 -9.25 17.20 -7.98
N ASP A 475 -9.39 16.03 -8.66
CA ASP A 475 -8.48 15.61 -9.75
C ASP A 475 -9.10 15.96 -11.12
N ASP A 476 -9.27 17.26 -11.33
CA ASP A 476 -9.90 17.84 -12.52
C ASP A 476 -8.89 18.27 -13.62
N GLY A 477 -7.62 17.91 -13.44
CA GLY A 477 -6.53 18.27 -14.36
C GLY A 477 -5.85 19.60 -14.06
N SER A 478 -6.41 20.45 -13.17
CA SER A 478 -5.86 21.79 -12.87
C SER A 478 -4.44 21.73 -12.27
N HIS A 479 -4.14 20.70 -11.48
CA HIS A 479 -2.82 20.51 -10.86
C HIS A 479 -1.76 20.00 -11.85
N TYR A 480 -2.15 19.24 -12.87
CA TYR A 480 -1.25 18.60 -13.83
C TYR A 480 -1.80 18.67 -15.27
N PRO A 481 -1.87 19.87 -15.87
CA PRO A 481 -2.55 20.07 -17.16
C PRO A 481 -1.88 19.33 -18.33
N ALA A 482 -0.57 19.07 -18.26
CA ALA A 482 0.11 18.30 -19.29
C ALA A 482 -0.31 16.82 -19.27
N VAL A 483 -0.46 16.24 -18.08
CA VAL A 483 -0.99 14.87 -17.92
C VAL A 483 -2.44 14.80 -18.35
N GLU A 484 -3.24 15.81 -18.01
CA GLU A 484 -4.67 15.84 -18.35
C GLU A 484 -4.90 15.83 -19.87
N ARG A 485 -4.06 16.51 -20.66
CA ARG A 485 -4.13 16.44 -22.12
C ARG A 485 -3.97 15.00 -22.62
N VAL A 486 -2.98 14.27 -22.10
CA VAL A 486 -2.77 12.85 -22.45
C VAL A 486 -3.95 11.98 -21.99
N VAL A 487 -4.51 12.27 -20.80
CA VAL A 487 -5.71 11.58 -20.31
C VAL A 487 -6.88 11.77 -21.29
N GLN A 488 -7.12 12.99 -21.74
CA GLN A 488 -8.24 13.30 -22.63
C GLN A 488 -8.10 12.70 -24.01
N ASP A 489 -6.87 12.59 -24.54
CA ASP A 489 -6.60 12.01 -25.86
C ASP A 489 -7.12 10.56 -26.03
N PHE A 490 -7.24 9.83 -24.90
CA PHE A 490 -7.63 8.40 -24.91
C PHE A 490 -8.81 8.08 -23.97
N TRP A 491 -9.49 9.10 -23.45
CA TRP A 491 -10.61 8.88 -22.52
C TRP A 491 -11.80 8.22 -23.19
N ASP A 492 -12.18 8.70 -24.36
CA ASP A 492 -13.23 8.11 -25.20
C ASP A 492 -12.56 7.25 -26.28
N TYR A 493 -12.18 6.04 -25.89
CA TYR A 493 -11.35 5.14 -26.67
C TYR A 493 -12.14 4.53 -27.84
N ASP A 494 -11.73 4.82 -29.08
CA ASP A 494 -12.28 4.29 -30.31
C ASP A 494 -11.24 3.46 -31.13
N ALA A 495 -11.59 3.04 -32.35
CA ALA A 495 -10.70 2.28 -33.22
C ALA A 495 -9.44 3.09 -33.62
N ASN A 496 -9.56 4.41 -33.79
CA ASN A 496 -8.41 5.28 -34.10
C ASN A 496 -7.50 5.41 -32.89
N ASP A 497 -8.07 5.50 -31.69
CA ASP A 497 -7.30 5.54 -30.44
C ASP A 497 -6.57 4.23 -30.20
N LEU A 498 -7.17 3.10 -30.53
CA LEU A 498 -6.51 1.80 -30.52
C LEU A 498 -5.28 1.78 -31.45
N GLU A 499 -5.40 2.34 -32.66
CA GLU A 499 -4.29 2.42 -33.60
C GLU A 499 -3.20 3.37 -33.12
N LYS A 500 -3.55 4.52 -32.51
CA LYS A 500 -2.57 5.41 -31.82
C LYS A 500 -1.86 4.67 -30.69
N ALA A 501 -2.61 3.94 -29.84
CA ALA A 501 -2.04 3.17 -28.75
C ALA A 501 -1.08 2.09 -29.23
N ARG A 502 -1.39 1.40 -30.34
CA ARG A 502 -0.51 0.43 -30.98
C ARG A 502 0.78 1.06 -31.48
N ARG A 503 0.73 2.25 -32.09
CA ARG A 503 1.94 2.99 -32.50
C ARG A 503 2.80 3.38 -31.30
N ILE A 504 2.19 3.96 -30.26
CA ILE A 504 2.90 4.30 -29.01
C ILE A 504 3.54 3.05 -28.41
N SER A 505 2.83 1.90 -28.42
CA SER A 505 3.37 0.62 -27.98
C SER A 505 4.60 0.19 -28.78
N GLY A 506 4.50 0.24 -30.10
CA GLY A 506 5.62 -0.10 -30.99
C GLY A 506 6.85 0.78 -30.78
N ASP A 507 6.66 2.09 -30.66
CA ASP A 507 7.75 3.05 -30.41
C ASP A 507 8.33 2.90 -28.99
N TYR A 508 7.49 2.64 -28.00
CA TYR A 508 7.91 2.30 -26.66
C TYR A 508 8.80 1.04 -26.65
N LEU A 509 8.36 -0.05 -27.30
CA LEU A 509 9.12 -1.29 -27.37
C LEU A 509 10.49 -1.09 -28.05
N LYS A 510 10.53 -0.41 -29.19
CA LYS A 510 11.79 -0.09 -29.90
C LYS A 510 12.75 0.67 -28.99
N ARG A 511 12.24 1.71 -28.32
CA ARG A 511 13.03 2.52 -27.37
C ARG A 511 13.54 1.67 -26.22
N ARG A 512 12.66 0.85 -25.59
CA ARG A 512 13.05 0.00 -24.47
C ARG A 512 14.08 -1.05 -24.83
N LEU A 513 13.94 -1.69 -25.98
CA LEU A 513 14.93 -2.65 -26.48
C LEU A 513 16.29 -1.98 -26.71
N GLN A 514 16.31 -0.75 -27.23
CA GLN A 514 17.55 0.01 -27.40
C GLN A 514 18.17 0.39 -26.05
N GLU A 515 17.37 0.90 -25.10
CA GLU A 515 17.84 1.23 -23.74
C GLU A 515 18.44 0.01 -23.03
N LEU A 516 17.85 -1.18 -23.21
CA LEU A 516 18.38 -2.44 -22.67
C LEU A 516 19.71 -2.82 -23.28
N LYS A 517 19.85 -2.69 -24.62
CA LYS A 517 21.12 -2.93 -25.34
C LYS A 517 22.22 -1.96 -24.86
N ASP A 518 21.86 -0.72 -24.60
CA ASP A 518 22.75 0.33 -24.11
C ASP A 518 23.07 0.20 -22.60
N GLY A 519 22.53 -0.79 -21.91
CA GLY A 519 22.67 -0.95 -20.47
C GLY A 519 22.01 0.15 -19.62
N LYS A 520 21.13 0.95 -20.23
CA LYS A 520 20.46 2.05 -19.53
C LYS A 520 19.37 1.53 -18.60
N ARG A 521 19.31 2.11 -17.40
CA ARG A 521 18.14 1.94 -16.49
C ARG A 521 16.94 2.72 -17.02
N ASN A 522 15.75 2.40 -16.54
CA ASN A 522 14.56 3.22 -16.80
C ASN A 522 14.87 4.69 -16.50
N PRO A 523 14.50 5.63 -17.39
CA PRO A 523 14.65 7.04 -17.09
C PRO A 523 13.92 7.36 -15.79
N ARG A 524 14.62 7.93 -14.82
CA ARG A 524 13.99 8.49 -13.60
C ARG A 524 13.41 9.86 -13.94
N THR A 525 12.48 9.90 -14.87
CA THR A 525 11.91 11.13 -15.42
C THR A 525 10.77 11.73 -14.59
N TRP A 526 10.39 11.04 -13.51
CA TRP A 526 9.39 11.50 -12.56
C TRP A 526 9.91 12.54 -11.57
N ILE A 527 11.22 12.75 -11.53
CA ILE A 527 11.81 13.77 -10.67
C ILE A 527 11.75 15.09 -11.44
N GLY A 528 10.62 15.77 -11.34
CA GLY A 528 10.61 17.20 -11.55
C GLY A 528 11.59 17.82 -10.54
N LYS A 529 12.65 18.42 -11.01
CA LYS A 529 13.52 19.26 -10.19
C LYS A 529 12.78 20.52 -9.78
#